data_60b83b1d0b8774e8030e2150a1973e2a
#
_entry.id   60b83b1d0b8774e8030e2150a1973e2a
#
_cell.length_a   1.000
_cell.length_b   1.000
_cell.length_c   1.000
_cell.angle_alpha   90.00
_cell.angle_beta   90.00
_cell.angle_gamma   90.00
#
_symmetry.space_group_name_H-M   'P 1'
#
loop_
_entity.id
_entity.type
_entity.pdbx_description
1 polymer ?
#
loop_
_entity_poly.entity_id
_entity_poly.type
_entity_poly.pdbx_seq_one_letter_code
_entity_poly.pdbx_strand_id
1 'polypeptide(L)'
;MLIYMIRHGQTDWNAEGRLQGQKDIPLNALGRSQATRNGERLRDMIGTSEDFTFIASPLSRTRETMERLRSAMGLDPLAYRTDERLVELSFGDWEGHTLEEISRLSPDRLAARALEKWSFIPPGEAAESYEILCWRIGAWLQSLQGPTVCISHGGVIRSLFRLIGNIEEEEAAAAPTPQDRILKIDTDRSYMEWL
;
A
#
# COMPACT_ATOMS: atom_id res chain seq x y z
N MET A 1 -8.93 17.59 1.68
CA MET A 1 -9.26 16.64 0.57
C MET A 1 -9.44 15.25 1.14
N LEU A 2 -10.41 14.47 0.64
CA LEU A 2 -10.71 13.12 1.13
C LEU A 2 -10.03 12.04 0.28
N ILE A 3 -9.34 11.09 0.93
CA ILE A 3 -8.72 9.94 0.27
C ILE A 3 -9.17 8.67 1.00
N TYR A 4 -9.62 7.66 0.25
CA TYR A 4 -9.80 6.30 0.73
C TYR A 4 -8.65 5.45 0.21
N MET A 5 -7.72 5.09 1.10
CA MET A 5 -6.55 4.28 0.79
C MET A 5 -6.79 2.84 1.22
N ILE A 6 -6.56 1.89 0.31
CA ILE A 6 -6.78 0.47 0.56
C ILE A 6 -5.51 -0.29 0.15
N ARG A 7 -5.04 -1.17 1.02
CA ARG A 7 -3.98 -2.10 0.67
C ARG A 7 -4.54 -3.20 -0.22
N HIS A 8 -3.78 -3.63 -1.23
CA HIS A 8 -4.15 -4.81 -2.04
C HIS A 8 -4.50 -6.02 -1.17
N GLY A 9 -5.39 -6.88 -1.64
CA GLY A 9 -5.77 -8.11 -0.95
C GLY A 9 -4.57 -9.07 -0.74
N GLN A 10 -4.74 -10.09 0.09
CA GLN A 10 -3.69 -11.04 0.44
C GLN A 10 -3.16 -11.78 -0.81
N THR A 11 -1.85 -11.97 -0.84
CA THR A 11 -1.14 -12.88 -1.75
C THR A 11 -0.58 -14.07 -0.95
N ASP A 12 -0.13 -15.13 -1.62
CA ASP A 12 0.51 -16.26 -0.93
C ASP A 12 1.78 -15.80 -0.20
N TRP A 13 2.55 -14.89 -0.76
CA TRP A 13 3.73 -14.34 -0.08
C TRP A 13 3.38 -13.54 1.17
N ASN A 14 2.22 -12.87 1.22
CA ASN A 14 1.76 -12.27 2.48
C ASN A 14 1.44 -13.34 3.53
N ALA A 15 0.78 -14.44 3.13
CA ALA A 15 0.47 -15.54 4.04
C ALA A 15 1.73 -16.23 4.58
N GLU A 16 2.78 -16.32 3.77
CA GLU A 16 4.08 -16.90 4.12
C GLU A 16 5.01 -15.90 4.86
N GLY A 17 4.65 -14.63 4.97
CA GLY A 17 5.49 -13.60 5.60
C GLY A 17 6.72 -13.19 4.75
N ARG A 18 6.68 -13.42 3.44
CA ARG A 18 7.74 -13.02 2.51
C ARG A 18 7.64 -11.55 2.13
N LEU A 19 8.78 -10.89 2.05
CA LEU A 19 8.88 -9.53 1.51
C LEU A 19 8.60 -9.57 0.01
N GLN A 20 7.56 -8.88 -0.44
CA GLN A 20 7.19 -8.87 -1.85
C GLN A 20 7.92 -7.78 -2.64
N GLY A 21 7.98 -6.57 -2.04
CA GLY A 21 8.48 -5.42 -2.75
C GLY A 21 7.78 -5.22 -4.08
N GLN A 22 8.55 -5.11 -5.15
CA GLN A 22 8.06 -4.86 -6.50
C GLN A 22 7.85 -6.15 -7.33
N LYS A 23 8.12 -7.34 -6.75
CA LYS A 23 7.75 -8.61 -7.40
C LYS A 23 6.24 -8.71 -7.57
N ASP A 24 5.84 -9.16 -8.74
CA ASP A 24 4.42 -9.18 -9.12
C ASP A 24 3.79 -10.55 -8.80
N ILE A 25 3.29 -10.67 -7.56
CA ILE A 25 2.64 -11.86 -7.02
C ILE A 25 1.13 -11.64 -7.03
N PRO A 26 0.33 -12.58 -7.59
CA PRO A 26 -1.13 -12.42 -7.71
C PRO A 26 -1.84 -12.56 -6.35
N LEU A 27 -3.09 -12.10 -6.29
CA LEU A 27 -3.97 -12.33 -5.15
C LEU A 27 -4.24 -13.82 -4.96
N ASN A 28 -4.31 -14.26 -3.71
CA ASN A 28 -4.87 -15.56 -3.38
C ASN A 28 -6.41 -15.49 -3.18
N ALA A 29 -7.04 -16.62 -2.85
CA ALA A 29 -8.50 -16.68 -2.68
C ALA A 29 -9.01 -15.73 -1.58
N LEU A 30 -8.28 -15.61 -0.46
CA LEU A 30 -8.62 -14.69 0.62
C LEU A 30 -8.50 -13.23 0.17
N GLY A 31 -7.42 -12.89 -0.54
CA GLY A 31 -7.21 -11.53 -1.06
C GLY A 31 -8.31 -11.09 -2.02
N ARG A 32 -8.79 -12.00 -2.87
CA ARG A 32 -9.94 -11.74 -3.75
C ARG A 32 -11.22 -11.44 -2.96
N SER A 33 -11.47 -12.21 -1.91
CA SER A 33 -12.62 -11.98 -1.01
C SER A 33 -12.49 -10.65 -0.25
N GLN A 34 -11.29 -10.30 0.23
CA GLN A 34 -11.02 -9.02 0.89
C GLN A 34 -11.30 -7.83 -0.04
N ALA A 35 -10.82 -7.91 -1.29
CA ALA A 35 -11.05 -6.87 -2.30
C ALA A 35 -12.56 -6.63 -2.57
N THR A 36 -13.33 -7.71 -2.71
CA THR A 36 -14.78 -7.64 -2.93
C THR A 36 -15.49 -7.00 -1.72
N ARG A 37 -15.20 -7.47 -0.50
CA ARG A 37 -15.80 -6.91 0.73
C ARG A 37 -15.46 -5.43 0.96
N ASN A 38 -14.23 -5.02 0.66
CA ASN A 38 -13.85 -3.61 0.72
C ASN A 38 -14.65 -2.77 -0.29
N GLY A 39 -14.96 -3.32 -1.48
CA GLY A 39 -15.81 -2.67 -2.46
C GLY A 39 -17.26 -2.52 -2.00
N GLU A 40 -17.84 -3.57 -1.41
CA GLU A 40 -19.19 -3.53 -0.82
C GLU A 40 -19.26 -2.47 0.28
N ARG A 41 -18.29 -2.48 1.21
CA ARG A 41 -18.19 -1.49 2.29
C ARG A 41 -18.04 -0.06 1.75
N LEU A 42 -17.17 0.14 0.75
CA LEU A 42 -16.97 1.47 0.17
C LEU A 42 -18.23 1.96 -0.54
N ARG A 43 -18.95 1.10 -1.27
CA ARG A 43 -20.25 1.42 -1.86
C ARG A 43 -21.25 1.90 -0.82
N ASP A 44 -21.34 1.22 0.33
CA ASP A 44 -22.29 1.57 1.39
C ASP A 44 -21.91 2.92 2.05
N MET A 45 -20.64 3.32 1.99
CA MET A 45 -20.13 4.57 2.55
C MET A 45 -20.27 5.77 1.61
N ILE A 46 -19.96 5.61 0.32
CA ILE A 46 -19.87 6.72 -0.65
C ILE A 46 -20.80 6.54 -1.85
N GLY A 47 -21.52 5.44 -1.94
CA GLY A 47 -22.37 5.11 -3.10
C GLY A 47 -21.52 4.82 -4.34
N THR A 48 -22.11 5.14 -5.50
CA THR A 48 -21.46 5.04 -6.83
C THR A 48 -21.01 6.42 -7.32
N SER A 49 -20.54 7.28 -6.40
CA SER A 49 -20.23 8.68 -6.70
C SER A 49 -19.17 8.82 -7.80
N GLU A 50 -19.49 9.56 -8.84
CA GLU A 50 -18.56 9.98 -9.90
C GLU A 50 -17.55 11.04 -9.42
N ASP A 51 -17.73 11.55 -8.19
CA ASP A 51 -16.89 12.59 -7.61
C ASP A 51 -15.49 12.09 -7.22
N PHE A 52 -15.30 10.75 -7.16
CA PHE A 52 -14.02 10.15 -6.79
C PHE A 52 -13.21 9.73 -8.02
N THR A 53 -11.94 10.10 -8.02
CA THR A 53 -10.95 9.53 -8.92
C THR A 53 -10.46 8.19 -8.38
N PHE A 54 -10.45 7.13 -9.20
CA PHE A 54 -9.93 5.83 -8.84
C PHE A 54 -8.53 5.65 -9.41
N ILE A 55 -7.55 5.36 -8.53
CA ILE A 55 -6.13 5.22 -8.90
C ILE A 55 -5.56 3.95 -8.24
N ALA A 56 -4.75 3.20 -8.96
CA ALA A 56 -4.06 2.03 -8.42
C ALA A 56 -2.56 2.05 -8.74
N SER A 57 -1.77 1.36 -7.91
CA SER A 57 -0.44 0.92 -8.32
C SER A 57 -0.55 0.00 -9.55
N PRO A 58 0.44 0.00 -10.49
CA PRO A 58 0.37 -0.82 -11.71
C PRO A 58 0.55 -2.33 -11.47
N LEU A 59 0.97 -2.77 -10.27
CA LEU A 59 1.21 -4.19 -10.00
C LEU A 59 -0.09 -5.00 -10.02
N SER A 60 -0.04 -6.24 -10.52
CA SER A 60 -1.23 -7.08 -10.78
C SER A 60 -2.13 -7.23 -9.57
N ARG A 61 -1.57 -7.42 -8.37
CA ARG A 61 -2.34 -7.55 -7.11
C ARG A 61 -3.17 -6.32 -6.75
N THR A 62 -2.66 -5.12 -7.06
CA THR A 62 -3.38 -3.85 -6.83
C THR A 62 -4.44 -3.60 -7.91
N ARG A 63 -4.13 -3.93 -9.16
CA ARG A 63 -5.07 -3.85 -10.26
C ARG A 63 -6.24 -4.82 -10.05
N GLU A 64 -5.99 -6.10 -9.78
CA GLU A 64 -7.05 -7.07 -9.49
C GLU A 64 -7.89 -6.64 -8.26
N THR A 65 -7.26 -6.05 -7.23
CA THR A 65 -7.98 -5.49 -6.08
C THR A 65 -8.91 -4.35 -6.50
N MET A 66 -8.44 -3.40 -7.32
CA MET A 66 -9.24 -2.28 -7.83
C MET A 66 -10.42 -2.77 -8.69
N GLU A 67 -10.17 -3.69 -9.60
CA GLU A 67 -11.18 -4.24 -10.50
C GLU A 67 -12.30 -4.95 -9.73
N ARG A 68 -11.96 -5.74 -8.71
CA ARG A 68 -12.94 -6.40 -7.83
C ARG A 68 -13.70 -5.42 -6.96
N LEU A 69 -13.01 -4.44 -6.40
CA LEU A 69 -13.61 -3.38 -5.59
C LEU A 69 -14.65 -2.60 -6.42
N ARG A 70 -14.27 -2.14 -7.61
CA ARG A 70 -15.16 -1.40 -8.49
C ARG A 70 -16.36 -2.24 -8.96
N SER A 71 -16.15 -3.51 -9.31
CA SER A 71 -17.22 -4.45 -9.63
C SER A 71 -18.22 -4.58 -8.47
N ALA A 72 -17.74 -4.72 -7.23
CA ALA A 72 -18.60 -4.80 -6.04
C ALA A 72 -19.36 -3.50 -5.74
N MET A 73 -18.82 -2.36 -6.18
CA MET A 73 -19.51 -1.06 -6.13
C MET A 73 -20.55 -0.90 -7.24
N GLY A 74 -20.63 -1.81 -8.22
CA GLY A 74 -21.49 -1.68 -9.40
C GLY A 74 -20.95 -0.71 -10.46
N LEU A 75 -19.64 -0.43 -10.43
CA LEU A 75 -18.95 0.44 -11.37
C LEU A 75 -18.22 -0.39 -12.45
N ASP A 76 -17.90 0.24 -13.59
CA ASP A 76 -17.03 -0.39 -14.59
C ASP A 76 -15.67 -0.74 -13.96
N PRO A 77 -15.30 -2.02 -13.88
CA PRO A 77 -14.08 -2.46 -13.22
C PRO A 77 -12.80 -1.87 -13.84
N LEU A 78 -12.81 -1.51 -15.12
CA LEU A 78 -11.64 -1.04 -15.84
C LEU A 78 -11.51 0.50 -15.91
N ALA A 79 -12.52 1.25 -15.47
CA ALA A 79 -12.53 2.71 -15.53
C ALA A 79 -11.74 3.35 -14.39
N TYR A 80 -10.44 3.04 -14.27
CA TYR A 80 -9.49 3.64 -13.33
C TYR A 80 -8.15 3.91 -14.02
N ARG A 81 -7.27 4.65 -13.36
CA ARG A 81 -5.91 4.89 -13.87
C ARG A 81 -4.86 4.26 -12.94
N THR A 82 -3.69 3.99 -13.47
CA THR A 82 -2.51 3.57 -12.69
C THR A 82 -1.53 4.72 -12.52
N ASP A 83 -0.71 4.66 -11.46
CA ASP A 83 0.36 5.62 -11.20
C ASP A 83 1.59 4.87 -10.68
N GLU A 84 2.71 4.99 -11.39
CA GLU A 84 3.97 4.32 -11.08
C GLU A 84 4.55 4.74 -9.72
N ARG A 85 4.24 5.92 -9.26
CA ARG A 85 4.67 6.40 -7.93
C ARG A 85 4.05 5.58 -6.78
N LEU A 86 2.99 4.83 -7.04
CA LEU A 86 2.26 4.01 -6.07
C LEU A 86 2.80 2.58 -5.94
N VAL A 87 3.85 2.19 -6.66
CA VAL A 87 4.46 0.86 -6.48
C VAL A 87 4.99 0.69 -5.05
N GLU A 88 5.12 -0.55 -4.60
CA GLU A 88 5.62 -0.86 -3.26
C GLU A 88 7.09 -0.47 -3.11
N LEU A 89 7.53 -0.31 -1.87
CA LEU A 89 8.93 -0.23 -1.48
C LEU A 89 9.71 -1.40 -2.09
N SER A 90 10.78 -1.12 -2.80
CA SER A 90 11.67 -2.18 -3.28
C SER A 90 12.56 -2.70 -2.15
N PHE A 91 12.51 -4.01 -1.92
CA PHE A 91 13.37 -4.68 -0.95
C PHE A 91 14.66 -5.25 -1.58
N GLY A 92 14.90 -5.01 -2.87
CA GLY A 92 16.08 -5.48 -3.58
C GLY A 92 16.25 -6.99 -3.49
N ASP A 93 17.45 -7.45 -3.08
CA ASP A 93 17.79 -8.87 -2.97
C ASP A 93 17.01 -9.61 -1.87
N TRP A 94 16.29 -8.90 -1.00
CA TRP A 94 15.46 -9.52 0.04
C TRP A 94 14.06 -9.91 -0.44
N GLU A 95 13.68 -9.52 -1.65
CA GLU A 95 12.38 -9.88 -2.21
C GLU A 95 12.27 -11.41 -2.37
N GLY A 96 11.14 -11.97 -1.90
CA GLY A 96 10.89 -13.40 -1.87
C GLY A 96 11.37 -14.12 -0.61
N HIS A 97 12.12 -13.45 0.28
CA HIS A 97 12.59 -14.03 1.52
C HIS A 97 11.72 -13.63 2.72
N THR A 98 11.62 -14.51 3.70
CA THR A 98 11.12 -14.19 5.03
C THR A 98 12.20 -13.50 5.86
N LEU A 99 11.81 -12.78 6.92
CA LEU A 99 12.81 -12.21 7.84
C LEU A 99 13.67 -13.28 8.53
N GLU A 100 13.13 -14.48 8.75
CA GLU A 100 13.88 -15.61 9.29
C GLU A 100 14.96 -16.10 8.30
N GLU A 101 14.63 -16.24 7.02
CA GLU A 101 15.60 -16.59 5.98
C GLU A 101 16.69 -15.51 5.87
N ILE A 102 16.32 -14.23 5.89
CA ILE A 102 17.27 -13.11 5.86
C ILE A 102 18.18 -13.11 7.11
N SER A 103 17.66 -13.46 8.29
CA SER A 103 18.46 -13.52 9.50
C SER A 103 19.58 -14.56 9.44
N ARG A 104 19.38 -15.63 8.67
CA ARG A 104 20.41 -16.66 8.42
C ARG A 104 21.42 -16.24 7.37
N LEU A 105 20.96 -15.48 6.34
CA LEU A 105 21.80 -15.07 5.21
C LEU A 105 22.62 -13.80 5.50
N SER A 106 22.05 -12.86 6.25
CA SER A 106 22.63 -11.53 6.48
C SER A 106 22.22 -10.98 7.86
N PRO A 107 22.64 -11.62 8.98
CA PRO A 107 22.19 -11.23 10.32
C PRO A 107 22.55 -9.79 10.68
N ASP A 108 23.75 -9.33 10.32
CA ASP A 108 24.22 -7.96 10.63
C ASP A 108 23.38 -6.90 9.90
N ARG A 109 22.99 -7.15 8.65
CA ARG A 109 22.14 -6.23 7.88
C ARG A 109 20.72 -6.20 8.41
N LEU A 110 20.20 -7.36 8.85
CA LEU A 110 18.89 -7.40 9.47
C LEU A 110 18.87 -6.66 10.82
N ALA A 111 19.95 -6.77 11.60
CA ALA A 111 20.13 -6.01 12.83
C ALA A 111 20.22 -4.50 12.58
N ALA A 112 20.96 -4.06 11.56
CA ALA A 112 21.02 -2.65 11.15
C ALA A 112 19.63 -2.13 10.75
N ARG A 113 18.86 -2.90 9.97
CA ARG A 113 17.47 -2.53 9.63
C ARG A 113 16.55 -2.43 10.85
N ALA A 114 16.78 -3.23 11.87
CA ALA A 114 15.96 -3.17 13.08
C ALA A 114 16.20 -1.87 13.89
N LEU A 115 17.39 -1.28 13.77
CA LEU A 115 17.77 -0.04 14.44
C LEU A 115 17.32 1.20 13.65
N GLU A 116 17.36 1.16 12.33
CA GLU A 116 17.13 2.32 11.46
C GLU A 116 16.17 1.95 10.30
N LYS A 117 15.01 1.37 10.62
CA LYS A 117 14.10 0.82 9.61
C LYS A 117 13.66 1.82 8.56
N TRP A 118 13.57 3.09 8.92
CA TRP A 118 13.10 4.15 8.03
C TRP A 118 14.11 4.51 6.95
N SER A 119 15.36 4.72 7.32
CA SER A 119 16.45 5.10 6.42
C SER A 119 17.18 3.91 5.80
N PHE A 120 16.99 2.70 6.32
CA PHE A 120 17.69 1.50 5.88
C PHE A 120 17.34 1.15 4.42
N ILE A 121 18.38 0.97 3.60
CA ILE A 121 18.27 0.46 2.24
C ILE A 121 18.72 -1.01 2.22
N PRO A 122 17.83 -1.96 1.83
CA PRO A 122 18.21 -3.35 1.62
C PRO A 122 19.31 -3.51 0.56
N PRO A 123 20.05 -4.63 0.55
CA PRO A 123 21.00 -4.89 -0.53
C PRO A 123 20.27 -5.11 -1.85
N GLY A 124 21.00 -4.83 -2.95
CA GLY A 124 20.49 -5.00 -4.31
C GLY A 124 20.30 -3.68 -5.04
N GLU A 125 20.29 -3.78 -6.37
CA GLU A 125 20.05 -2.65 -7.26
C GLU A 125 18.58 -2.16 -7.12
N ALA A 126 18.38 -0.87 -7.17
CA ALA A 126 17.07 -0.23 -7.03
C ALA A 126 16.31 -0.50 -5.71
N ALA A 127 16.99 -0.98 -4.65
CA ALA A 127 16.40 -1.07 -3.32
C ALA A 127 16.09 0.33 -2.77
N GLU A 128 15.00 0.46 -2.02
CA GLU A 128 14.53 1.72 -1.47
C GLU A 128 14.49 1.70 0.07
N SER A 129 14.70 2.86 0.69
CA SER A 129 14.30 3.13 2.07
C SER A 129 12.87 3.71 2.11
N TYR A 130 12.25 3.77 3.30
CA TYR A 130 11.00 4.50 3.47
C TYR A 130 11.14 5.99 3.18
N GLU A 131 12.31 6.56 3.41
CA GLU A 131 12.62 7.95 3.08
C GLU A 131 12.50 8.19 1.56
N ILE A 132 13.12 7.34 0.73
CA ILE A 132 13.01 7.39 -0.73
C ILE A 132 11.55 7.21 -1.18
N LEU A 133 10.84 6.24 -0.60
CA LEU A 133 9.42 6.02 -0.87
C LEU A 133 8.58 7.27 -0.55
N CYS A 134 8.85 7.93 0.58
CA CYS A 134 8.14 9.16 0.96
C CYS A 134 8.28 10.28 -0.06
N TRP A 135 9.43 10.45 -0.69
CA TRP A 135 9.60 11.47 -1.72
C TRP A 135 8.64 11.28 -2.90
N ARG A 136 8.55 10.05 -3.44
CA ARG A 136 7.64 9.79 -4.57
C ARG A 136 6.16 9.82 -4.16
N ILE A 137 5.83 9.39 -2.92
CA ILE A 137 4.46 9.48 -2.41
C ILE A 137 4.07 10.94 -2.12
N GLY A 138 4.98 11.77 -1.61
CA GLY A 138 4.76 13.21 -1.46
C GLY A 138 4.45 13.90 -2.80
N ALA A 139 5.20 13.56 -3.85
CA ALA A 139 4.94 14.07 -5.20
C ALA A 139 3.60 13.56 -5.77
N TRP A 140 3.20 12.32 -5.46
CA TRP A 140 1.87 11.80 -5.82
C TRP A 140 0.76 12.56 -5.11
N LEU A 141 0.85 12.76 -3.79
CA LEU A 141 -0.13 13.51 -3.01
C LEU A 141 -0.35 14.92 -3.55
N GLN A 142 0.73 15.64 -3.88
CA GLN A 142 0.66 16.99 -4.44
C GLN A 142 0.01 17.05 -5.83
N SER A 143 -0.02 15.94 -6.56
CA SER A 143 -0.62 15.84 -7.89
C SER A 143 -2.13 15.55 -7.88
N LEU A 144 -2.71 15.23 -6.72
CA LEU A 144 -4.14 14.95 -6.60
C LEU A 144 -4.98 16.22 -6.77
N GLN A 145 -6.05 16.12 -7.56
CA GLN A 145 -6.93 17.25 -7.89
C GLN A 145 -8.28 17.20 -7.16
N GLY A 146 -8.58 16.12 -6.44
CA GLY A 146 -9.87 15.95 -5.76
C GLY A 146 -9.96 14.63 -4.99
N PRO A 147 -11.16 14.31 -4.47
CA PRO A 147 -11.39 13.09 -3.72
C PRO A 147 -10.93 11.85 -4.48
N THR A 148 -10.24 10.95 -3.79
CA THR A 148 -9.54 9.83 -4.44
C THR A 148 -9.77 8.51 -3.70
N VAL A 149 -10.06 7.45 -4.44
CA VAL A 149 -9.97 6.06 -3.99
C VAL A 149 -8.68 5.47 -4.55
N CYS A 150 -7.80 5.00 -3.68
CA CYS A 150 -6.48 4.52 -4.07
C CYS A 150 -6.22 3.10 -3.58
N ILE A 151 -5.80 2.20 -4.48
CA ILE A 151 -5.33 0.87 -4.14
C ILE A 151 -3.81 0.81 -4.27
N SER A 152 -3.14 0.51 -3.15
CA SER A 152 -1.68 0.44 -3.13
C SER A 152 -1.16 -0.60 -2.12
N HIS A 153 -0.07 -0.34 -1.44
CA HIS A 153 0.72 -1.30 -0.68
C HIS A 153 0.97 -0.85 0.76
N GLY A 154 1.53 -1.76 1.57
CA GLY A 154 1.80 -1.50 2.97
C GLY A 154 2.82 -0.39 3.20
N GLY A 155 3.90 -0.37 2.43
CA GLY A 155 4.93 0.68 2.53
C GLY A 155 4.38 2.06 2.18
N VAL A 156 3.57 2.14 1.12
CA VAL A 156 2.90 3.40 0.72
C VAL A 156 1.99 3.92 1.82
N ILE A 157 1.19 3.07 2.46
CA ILE A 157 0.32 3.47 3.58
C ILE A 157 1.15 3.99 4.77
N ARG A 158 2.26 3.33 5.09
CA ARG A 158 3.18 3.80 6.14
C ARG A 158 3.79 5.16 5.84
N SER A 159 4.13 5.42 4.57
CA SER A 159 4.58 6.75 4.15
C SER A 159 3.51 7.82 4.36
N LEU A 160 2.23 7.50 4.15
CA LEU A 160 1.13 8.43 4.40
C LEU A 160 0.95 8.76 5.89
N PHE A 161 1.17 7.79 6.79
CA PHE A 161 1.17 8.06 8.22
C PHE A 161 2.22 9.11 8.61
N ARG A 162 3.41 9.04 8.01
CA ARG A 162 4.45 10.06 8.22
C ARG A 162 4.08 11.40 7.59
N LEU A 163 3.66 11.40 6.31
CA LEU A 163 3.44 12.62 5.51
C LEU A 163 2.22 13.44 5.94
N ILE A 164 1.15 12.77 6.39
CA ILE A 164 -0.13 13.42 6.72
C ILE A 164 -0.40 13.33 8.21
N GLY A 165 -0.21 12.16 8.82
CA GLY A 165 -0.47 11.92 10.23
C GLY A 165 0.58 12.52 11.16
N ASN A 166 1.71 12.99 10.62
CA ASN A 166 2.86 13.47 11.37
C ASN A 166 3.36 12.50 12.47
N ILE A 167 3.20 11.19 12.19
CA ILE A 167 3.64 10.10 13.07
C ILE A 167 5.16 9.97 12.93
N GLU A 168 5.86 9.70 14.03
CA GLU A 168 7.30 9.48 14.02
C GLU A 168 7.70 8.33 13.09
N GLU A 169 8.88 8.42 12.50
CA GLU A 169 9.35 7.53 11.42
C GLU A 169 9.34 6.06 11.83
N GLU A 170 9.82 5.74 13.02
CA GLU A 170 9.84 4.36 13.52
C GLU A 170 8.44 3.82 13.79
N GLU A 171 7.56 4.63 14.35
CA GLU A 171 6.17 4.29 14.59
C GLU A 171 5.44 4.07 13.26
N ALA A 172 5.60 4.97 12.30
CA ALA A 172 5.04 4.85 10.96
C ALA A 172 5.53 3.57 10.26
N ALA A 173 6.84 3.27 10.33
CA ALA A 173 7.42 2.06 9.76
C ALA A 173 6.91 0.76 10.41
N ALA A 174 6.44 0.81 11.65
CA ALA A 174 5.89 -0.32 12.39
C ALA A 174 4.36 -0.42 12.30
N ALA A 175 3.67 0.64 11.83
CA ALA A 175 2.22 0.71 11.82
C ALA A 175 1.58 -0.47 11.05
N PRO A 176 0.49 -1.05 11.58
CA PRO A 176 -0.24 -2.11 10.90
C PRO A 176 -0.91 -1.58 9.63
N THR A 177 -0.93 -2.42 8.59
CA THR A 177 -1.57 -2.09 7.31
C THR A 177 -2.48 -3.25 6.89
N PRO A 178 -3.68 -3.37 7.50
CA PRO A 178 -4.61 -4.47 7.25
C PRO A 178 -5.11 -4.45 5.80
N GLN A 179 -5.46 -5.63 5.26
CA GLN A 179 -5.91 -5.81 3.87
C GLN A 179 -7.44 -5.85 3.77
N ASP A 180 -8.13 -5.94 4.89
CA ASP A 180 -9.58 -6.04 5.03
C ASP A 180 -10.21 -4.75 5.58
N ARG A 181 -9.46 -3.66 5.59
CA ARG A 181 -9.91 -2.34 6.05
C ARG A 181 -9.60 -1.24 5.04
N ILE A 182 -10.31 -0.15 5.17
CA ILE A 182 -10.17 1.06 4.37
C ILE A 182 -9.63 2.16 5.27
N LEU A 183 -8.50 2.76 4.89
CA LEU A 183 -7.96 3.93 5.57
C LEU A 183 -8.59 5.19 4.96
N LYS A 184 -9.42 5.84 5.73
CA LYS A 184 -9.96 7.16 5.40
C LYS A 184 -8.99 8.23 5.84
N ILE A 185 -8.66 9.14 4.96
CA ILE A 185 -7.71 10.24 5.16
C ILE A 185 -8.40 11.56 4.80
N ASP A 186 -8.41 12.50 5.72
CA ASP A 186 -8.77 13.90 5.46
C ASP A 186 -7.49 14.76 5.54
N THR A 187 -6.95 15.14 4.38
CA THR A 187 -5.69 15.88 4.30
C THR A 187 -5.79 17.28 4.89
N ASP A 188 -6.96 17.92 4.86
CA ASP A 188 -7.17 19.29 5.35
C ASP A 188 -7.15 19.33 6.88
N ARG A 189 -7.49 18.19 7.51
CA ARG A 189 -7.52 18.05 8.97
C ARG A 189 -6.36 17.25 9.52
N SER A 190 -5.48 16.73 8.67
CA SER A 190 -4.44 15.76 9.03
C SER A 190 -5.00 14.59 9.86
N TYR A 191 -6.19 14.10 9.47
CA TYR A 191 -6.91 13.06 10.18
C TYR A 191 -6.93 11.76 9.38
N MET A 192 -6.70 10.64 10.09
CA MET A 192 -6.66 9.31 9.51
C MET A 192 -7.37 8.31 10.43
N GLU A 193 -8.22 7.46 9.86
CA GLU A 193 -8.91 6.40 10.60
C GLU A 193 -9.08 5.13 9.77
N TRP A 194 -8.96 3.98 10.41
CA TRP A 194 -9.29 2.68 9.83
C TRP A 194 -10.78 2.37 10.01
N LEU A 195 -11.44 2.15 8.87
CA LEU A 195 -12.85 1.78 8.76
C LEU A 195 -13.01 0.29 8.58
#